data_f83a676b1843012f8245974eee99c4b6
#
_entry.id   f83a676b1843012f8245974eee99c4b6
#
_cell.length_a   1.000
_cell.length_b   1.000
_cell.length_c   1.000
_cell.angle_alpha   90.00
_cell.angle_beta   90.00
_cell.angle_gamma   90.00
#
_symmetry.space_group_name_H-M   'P 1'
#
loop_
_entity.id
_entity.type
_entity.pdbx_description
1 polymer ?
#
loop_
_entity_poly.entity_id
_entity_poly.type
_entity_poly.pdbx_seq_one_letter_code
_entity_poly.pdbx_strand_id
1 'polypeptide(L)'
;MPEHDDCKKCEETKDCNNYDKHGISIPKPVVSIPEYAYESRLGKLFAGQTDFLTFDLNCYAWGGLINPSNSCVNLFIDVFTISNFTDTPFVGQIWFNTTLPDCSHVSNKVSPQNTALCPLPEPKAKLRYASCVGEEPRGGVNPFLRIAEPYRTIVAEQNGRQIIPPGGNYVIVLKPIGPCHRRLTAKIVFSWWEEKDNLI
;
A
#
# COMPACT_ATOMS: atom_id res chain seq x y z
N MET A 1 -16.27 -41.60 32.21
CA MET A 1 -15.06 -41.78 33.02
C MET A 1 -14.05 -42.60 32.27
N PRO A 2 -12.79 -42.19 32.10
CA PRO A 2 -12.04 -41.23 32.92
C PRO A 2 -11.59 -39.99 32.21
N GLU A 3 -11.32 -39.01 33.03
CA GLU A 3 -10.49 -37.83 32.97
C GLU A 3 -9.10 -38.11 32.38
N HIS A 4 -8.59 -37.19 31.56
CA HIS A 4 -7.17 -36.99 31.39
C HIS A 4 -6.88 -35.49 31.42
N ASP A 5 -6.65 -35.04 32.64
CA ASP A 5 -5.84 -33.91 33.01
C ASP A 5 -4.37 -34.27 32.75
N ASP A 6 -3.69 -33.56 31.87
CA ASP A 6 -2.22 -33.52 31.85
C ASP A 6 -1.75 -32.38 30.92
N CYS A 7 -1.97 -31.14 31.39
CA CYS A 7 -1.21 -30.01 30.92
C CYS A 7 -0.13 -29.68 31.95
N LYS A 8 0.92 -30.54 32.03
CA LYS A 8 2.08 -30.34 32.91
C LYS A 8 3.07 -29.39 32.27
N LYS A 9 3.21 -28.21 32.91
CA LYS A 9 4.44 -27.43 33.15
C LYS A 9 5.59 -27.66 32.19
N CYS A 10 5.77 -26.70 31.28
CA CYS A 10 7.12 -26.41 30.78
C CYS A 10 7.94 -25.79 31.92
N GLU A 11 8.79 -26.59 32.52
CA GLU A 11 9.85 -26.12 33.42
C GLU A 11 10.86 -25.27 32.64
N GLU A 12 11.20 -24.13 33.20
CA GLU A 12 12.28 -23.26 32.76
C GLU A 12 13.60 -24.04 32.71
N THR A 13 14.00 -24.49 31.53
CA THR A 13 15.36 -24.96 31.31
C THR A 13 16.27 -23.73 31.16
N LYS A 14 17.07 -23.49 32.17
CA LYS A 14 18.15 -22.53 32.17
C LYS A 14 19.01 -22.69 30.93
N ASP A 15 19.27 -21.59 30.24
CA ASP A 15 20.17 -21.42 29.10
C ASP A 15 21.62 -21.85 29.44
N CYS A 16 21.92 -23.15 29.42
CA CYS A 16 23.25 -23.68 29.65
C CYS A 16 24.04 -24.01 28.36
N ASN A 17 23.52 -23.71 27.17
CA ASN A 17 24.11 -24.18 25.91
C ASN A 17 24.63 -23.07 24.97
N ASN A 18 25.03 -21.90 25.50
CA ASN A 18 25.48 -20.79 24.65
C ASN A 18 27.00 -20.64 24.58
N TYR A 19 27.76 -21.62 25.03
CA TYR A 19 29.23 -21.57 24.97
C TYR A 19 29.78 -22.86 24.35
N ASP A 20 30.82 -22.72 23.53
CA ASP A 20 31.55 -23.88 23.02
C ASP A 20 32.41 -24.51 24.14
N LYS A 21 33.13 -25.60 23.83
CA LYS A 21 34.00 -26.30 24.75
C LYS A 21 35.19 -25.45 25.27
N HIS A 22 35.37 -24.26 24.71
CA HIS A 22 36.42 -23.29 25.04
C HIS A 22 35.89 -22.03 25.72
N GLY A 23 34.57 -22.00 26.08
CA GLY A 23 33.95 -20.84 26.72
C GLY A 23 33.68 -19.67 25.79
N ILE A 24 33.70 -19.91 24.46
CA ILE A 24 33.38 -18.89 23.44
C ILE A 24 31.89 -18.88 23.24
N SER A 25 31.26 -17.70 23.33
CA SER A 25 29.83 -17.54 23.05
C SER A 25 29.52 -17.91 21.61
N ILE A 26 28.64 -18.87 21.41
CA ILE A 26 28.16 -19.24 20.07
C ILE A 26 27.21 -18.14 19.59
N PRO A 27 27.48 -17.48 18.44
CA PRO A 27 26.60 -16.47 17.91
C PRO A 27 25.20 -17.03 17.65
N LYS A 28 24.17 -16.38 18.20
CA LYS A 28 22.79 -16.76 17.88
C LYS A 28 22.51 -16.38 16.43
N PRO A 29 21.91 -17.28 15.62
CA PRO A 29 21.51 -16.93 14.27
C PRO A 29 20.46 -15.80 14.29
N VAL A 30 20.71 -14.76 13.51
CA VAL A 30 19.79 -13.64 13.33
C VAL A 30 19.11 -13.80 11.98
N VAL A 31 17.78 -13.77 11.97
CA VAL A 31 16.99 -13.75 10.73
C VAL A 31 16.57 -12.31 10.47
N SER A 32 17.08 -11.71 9.39
CA SER A 32 16.63 -10.41 8.90
C SER A 32 15.48 -10.61 7.93
N ILE A 33 14.38 -9.90 8.15
CA ILE A 33 13.23 -9.89 7.25
C ILE A 33 12.96 -8.45 6.78
N PRO A 34 12.48 -8.23 5.55
CA PRO A 34 12.05 -6.92 5.10
C PRO A 34 10.94 -6.35 5.99
N GLU A 35 10.92 -5.02 6.15
CA GLU A 35 9.96 -4.33 7.02
C GLU A 35 8.51 -4.64 6.64
N TYR A 36 8.17 -4.58 5.35
CA TYR A 36 6.82 -4.92 4.87
C TYR A 36 6.40 -6.36 5.26
N ALA A 37 7.34 -7.31 5.29
CA ALA A 37 7.05 -8.68 5.70
C ALA A 37 6.80 -8.78 7.21
N TYR A 38 7.49 -7.96 8.00
CA TYR A 38 7.24 -7.83 9.43
C TYR A 38 5.87 -7.20 9.68
N GLU A 39 5.56 -6.07 9.05
CA GLU A 39 4.28 -5.38 9.17
C GLU A 39 3.10 -6.25 8.68
N SER A 40 3.32 -7.09 7.66
CA SER A 40 2.34 -8.09 7.24
C SER A 40 2.01 -9.08 8.37
N ARG A 41 3.01 -9.60 9.08
CA ARG A 41 2.80 -10.52 10.21
C ARG A 41 1.99 -9.87 11.34
N LEU A 42 2.16 -8.57 11.54
CA LEU A 42 1.41 -7.79 12.52
C LEU A 42 -0.01 -7.42 12.05
N GLY A 43 -0.39 -7.77 10.81
CA GLY A 43 -1.70 -7.42 10.25
C GLY A 43 -1.85 -5.96 9.86
N LYS A 44 -0.76 -5.24 9.69
CA LYS A 44 -0.75 -3.81 9.37
C LYS A 44 -0.53 -3.52 7.90
N LEU A 45 -0.10 -4.51 7.10
CA LEU A 45 0.12 -4.39 5.66
C LEU A 45 -1.16 -4.73 4.91
N PHE A 46 -1.57 -3.81 4.02
CA PHE A 46 -2.77 -3.90 3.21
C PHE A 46 -2.43 -3.83 1.72
N ALA A 47 -3.31 -4.39 0.91
CA ALA A 47 -3.32 -4.17 -0.53
C ALA A 47 -4.73 -3.81 -1.01
N GLY A 48 -4.78 -2.97 -2.05
CA GLY A 48 -6.06 -2.58 -2.63
C GLY A 48 -5.92 -2.15 -4.08
N GLN A 49 -7.01 -2.28 -4.84
CA GLN A 49 -7.04 -1.89 -6.25
C GLN A 49 -8.26 -1.03 -6.58
N THR A 50 -8.11 -0.18 -7.59
CA THR A 50 -9.24 0.54 -8.19
C THR A 50 -10.11 -0.41 -9.02
N ASP A 51 -11.29 0.03 -9.43
CA ASP A 51 -11.94 -0.54 -10.61
C ASP A 51 -11.18 -0.15 -11.87
N PHE A 52 -11.66 -0.59 -13.05
CA PHE A 52 -11.13 -0.10 -14.30
C PHE A 52 -11.35 1.40 -14.41
N LEU A 53 -10.26 2.12 -14.61
CA LEU A 53 -10.23 3.56 -14.79
C LEU A 53 -10.25 3.87 -16.28
N THR A 54 -11.14 4.76 -16.69
CA THR A 54 -11.23 5.21 -18.08
C THR A 54 -11.01 6.71 -18.18
N PHE A 55 -10.28 7.15 -19.19
CA PHE A 55 -9.94 8.55 -19.45
C PHE A 55 -9.62 8.76 -20.92
N ASP A 56 -9.57 10.01 -21.36
CA ASP A 56 -9.25 10.42 -22.73
C ASP A 56 -8.66 11.84 -22.75
N LEU A 57 -8.59 12.47 -23.94
CA LEU A 57 -8.05 13.84 -24.09
C LEU A 57 -8.78 14.91 -23.28
N ASN A 58 -10.05 14.70 -23.00
CA ASN A 58 -10.90 15.69 -22.36
C ASN A 58 -11.09 15.46 -20.87
N CYS A 59 -10.59 14.33 -20.37
CA CYS A 59 -10.76 13.96 -18.97
C CYS A 59 -9.63 13.08 -18.46
N TYR A 60 -9.42 13.14 -17.16
CA TYR A 60 -8.40 12.40 -16.41
C TYR A 60 -9.06 11.26 -15.64
N ALA A 61 -8.25 10.29 -15.22
CA ALA A 61 -8.64 9.35 -14.18
C ALA A 61 -7.63 9.39 -13.05
N TRP A 62 -8.04 8.99 -11.88
CA TRP A 62 -7.13 8.93 -10.74
C TRP A 62 -7.49 7.82 -9.76
N GLY A 63 -6.50 7.39 -9.00
CA GLY A 63 -6.66 6.54 -7.82
C GLY A 63 -5.67 6.95 -6.75
N GLY A 64 -6.04 6.84 -5.49
CA GLY A 64 -5.17 7.28 -4.42
C GLY A 64 -5.55 6.76 -3.04
N LEU A 65 -4.56 6.75 -2.16
CA LEU A 65 -4.71 6.48 -0.74
C LEU A 65 -4.93 7.79 -0.02
N ILE A 66 -6.04 7.88 0.69
CA ILE A 66 -6.42 9.04 1.50
C ILE A 66 -6.31 8.64 2.97
N ASN A 67 -5.48 9.35 3.70
CA ASN A 67 -5.36 9.17 5.13
C ASN A 67 -6.32 10.14 5.84
N PRO A 68 -7.42 9.66 6.45
CA PRO A 68 -8.35 10.55 7.16
C PRO A 68 -7.63 11.34 8.27
N SER A 69 -8.02 12.58 8.49
CA SER A 69 -7.42 13.45 9.51
C SER A 69 -7.55 12.90 10.95
N ASN A 70 -8.54 12.04 11.18
CA ASN A 70 -8.78 11.38 12.46
C ASN A 70 -8.28 9.92 12.50
N SER A 71 -7.43 9.51 11.58
CA SER A 71 -6.95 8.13 11.49
C SER A 71 -6.03 7.73 12.63
N CYS A 72 -5.25 8.69 13.18
CA CYS A 72 -4.20 8.48 14.18
C CYS A 72 -3.09 7.51 13.72
N VAL A 73 -2.90 7.36 12.40
CA VAL A 73 -1.85 6.54 11.81
C VAL A 73 -1.14 7.27 10.68
N ASN A 74 0.13 6.96 10.49
CA ASN A 74 0.88 7.28 9.28
C ASN A 74 0.76 6.11 8.29
N LEU A 75 0.61 6.41 7.00
CA LEU A 75 0.64 5.42 5.93
C LEU A 75 2.02 5.37 5.33
N PHE A 76 2.58 4.19 5.21
CA PHE A 76 3.86 3.93 4.55
C PHE A 76 3.58 3.23 3.23
N ILE A 77 3.91 3.88 2.12
CA ILE A 77 3.66 3.32 0.78
C ILE A 77 4.73 2.26 0.48
N ASP A 78 4.29 1.02 0.29
CA ASP A 78 5.16 -0.11 -0.02
C ASP A 78 5.43 -0.19 -1.54
N VAL A 79 4.38 -0.46 -2.30
CA VAL A 79 4.44 -0.57 -3.75
C VAL A 79 3.14 -0.05 -4.38
N PHE A 80 3.24 0.52 -5.57
CA PHE A 80 2.08 0.70 -6.43
C PHE A 80 2.33 0.11 -7.82
N THR A 81 1.25 -0.25 -8.49
CA THR A 81 1.31 -0.66 -9.89
C THR A 81 0.32 0.14 -10.71
N ILE A 82 0.68 0.39 -11.98
CA ILE A 82 -0.21 0.96 -12.99
C ILE A 82 -0.22 -0.01 -14.17
N SER A 83 -1.38 -0.62 -14.43
CA SER A 83 -1.56 -1.53 -15.56
C SER A 83 -2.29 -0.83 -16.69
N ASN A 84 -1.66 -0.81 -17.87
CA ASN A 84 -2.23 -0.28 -19.10
C ASN A 84 -2.91 -1.41 -19.88
N PHE A 85 -4.22 -1.31 -20.13
CA PHE A 85 -5.01 -2.29 -20.88
C PHE A 85 -5.29 -1.85 -22.33
N THR A 86 -4.52 -0.88 -22.85
CA THR A 86 -4.70 -0.32 -24.18
C THR A 86 -3.43 -0.42 -25.01
N ASP A 87 -3.56 -0.22 -26.31
CA ASP A 87 -2.49 -0.17 -27.29
C ASP A 87 -1.75 1.19 -27.34
N THR A 88 -2.14 2.11 -26.49
CA THR A 88 -1.63 3.49 -26.48
C THR A 88 -0.95 3.78 -25.13
N PRO A 89 0.27 4.37 -25.13
CA PRO A 89 0.93 4.75 -23.90
C PRO A 89 0.24 5.95 -23.24
N PHE A 90 0.37 6.05 -21.94
CA PHE A 90 -0.09 7.19 -21.16
C PHE A 90 0.84 7.50 -19.98
N VAL A 91 0.65 8.62 -19.31
CA VAL A 91 1.42 8.98 -18.11
C VAL A 91 0.59 8.80 -16.86
N GLY A 92 1.27 8.32 -15.80
CA GLY A 92 0.82 8.38 -14.42
C GLY A 92 1.63 9.43 -13.67
N GLN A 93 0.99 10.48 -13.19
CA GLN A 93 1.58 11.50 -12.33
C GLN A 93 1.31 11.17 -10.89
N ILE A 94 2.33 11.18 -10.05
CA ILE A 94 2.21 10.92 -8.61
C ILE A 94 2.15 12.25 -7.88
N TRP A 95 1.08 12.47 -7.12
CA TRP A 95 0.82 13.70 -6.36
C TRP A 95 0.76 13.45 -4.87
N PHE A 96 1.31 14.37 -4.09
CA PHE A 96 1.25 14.36 -2.63
C PHE A 96 0.40 15.54 -2.12
N ASN A 97 -0.48 15.25 -1.17
CA ASN A 97 -1.27 16.25 -0.45
C ASN A 97 -2.02 17.21 -1.37
N THR A 98 -2.63 16.66 -2.41
CA THR A 98 -3.43 17.42 -3.38
C THR A 98 -4.90 17.52 -2.95
N THR A 99 -5.59 18.55 -3.40
CA THR A 99 -7.05 18.63 -3.31
C THR A 99 -7.64 17.67 -4.35
N LEU A 100 -8.44 16.74 -3.90
CA LEU A 100 -9.06 15.77 -4.79
C LEU A 100 -10.23 16.39 -5.54
N PRO A 101 -10.43 16.02 -6.82
CA PRO A 101 -11.66 16.35 -7.53
C PRO A 101 -12.88 15.78 -6.79
N ASP A 102 -13.99 16.50 -6.81
CA ASP A 102 -15.27 15.99 -6.34
C ASP A 102 -15.68 14.73 -7.12
N CYS A 103 -16.62 13.96 -6.60
CA CYS A 103 -17.10 12.72 -7.23
C CYS A 103 -16.05 11.61 -7.36
N SER A 104 -15.80 10.92 -6.28
CA SER A 104 -14.97 9.71 -6.28
C SER A 104 -15.65 8.56 -5.57
N HIS A 105 -15.27 7.35 -5.95
CA HIS A 105 -15.71 6.11 -5.33
C HIS A 105 -14.68 5.63 -4.30
N VAL A 106 -15.16 4.99 -3.23
CA VAL A 106 -14.31 4.25 -2.31
C VAL A 106 -14.23 2.80 -2.81
N SER A 107 -13.01 2.28 -2.92
CA SER A 107 -12.81 0.88 -3.30
C SER A 107 -13.21 -0.05 -2.15
N ASN A 108 -13.98 -1.08 -2.48
CA ASN A 108 -14.25 -2.22 -1.61
C ASN A 108 -13.28 -3.41 -1.85
N LYS A 109 -12.27 -3.22 -2.73
CA LYS A 109 -11.27 -4.23 -3.09
C LYS A 109 -9.97 -3.98 -2.30
N VAL A 110 -10.10 -3.93 -1.00
CA VAL A 110 -8.99 -3.76 -0.06
C VAL A 110 -8.98 -4.92 0.92
N SER A 111 -7.80 -5.46 1.20
CA SER A 111 -7.62 -6.57 2.13
C SER A 111 -6.30 -6.43 2.88
N PRO A 112 -6.22 -6.89 4.15
CA PRO A 112 -4.95 -7.15 4.76
C PRO A 112 -4.22 -8.25 3.99
N GLN A 113 -2.90 -8.18 3.91
CA GLN A 113 -2.10 -9.22 3.24
C GLN A 113 -1.92 -10.45 4.12
N ASN A 114 -2.04 -10.33 5.45
CA ASN A 114 -2.09 -11.47 6.36
C ASN A 114 -3.55 -11.89 6.59
N THR A 115 -4.01 -12.87 5.84
CA THR A 115 -5.37 -13.41 5.93
C THR A 115 -5.54 -14.50 6.98
N ALA A 116 -4.48 -14.85 7.73
CA ALA A 116 -4.53 -15.82 8.81
C ALA A 116 -5.02 -15.24 10.15
N LEU A 117 -5.16 -13.91 10.23
CA LEU A 117 -5.62 -13.23 11.45
C LEU A 117 -7.15 -13.30 11.56
N CYS A 118 -7.63 -13.46 12.79
CA CYS A 118 -9.05 -13.45 13.11
C CYS A 118 -9.31 -12.60 14.37
N PRO A 119 -10.11 -11.51 14.30
CA PRO A 119 -10.74 -10.97 13.08
C PRO A 119 -9.72 -10.39 12.10
N LEU A 120 -10.10 -10.28 10.83
CA LEU A 120 -9.27 -9.62 9.83
C LEU A 120 -9.11 -8.13 10.19
N PRO A 121 -7.87 -7.59 10.15
CA PRO A 121 -7.66 -6.16 10.35
C PRO A 121 -8.32 -5.31 9.26
N GLU A 122 -8.82 -4.13 9.63
CA GLU A 122 -9.38 -3.16 8.71
C GLU A 122 -8.46 -1.94 8.60
N PRO A 123 -8.15 -1.45 7.38
CA PRO A 123 -7.32 -0.28 7.20
C PRO A 123 -8.03 1.01 7.62
N LYS A 124 -7.26 1.97 8.13
CA LYS A 124 -7.71 3.35 8.38
C LYS A 124 -7.72 4.17 7.09
N ALA A 125 -6.75 3.93 6.20
CA ALA A 125 -6.70 4.55 4.87
C ALA A 125 -7.93 4.21 4.05
N LYS A 126 -8.31 5.14 3.17
CA LYS A 126 -9.36 4.91 2.17
C LYS A 126 -8.74 4.93 0.78
N LEU A 127 -8.86 3.85 0.05
CA LEU A 127 -8.55 3.82 -1.38
C LEU A 127 -9.72 4.43 -2.14
N ARG A 128 -9.49 5.58 -2.76
CA ARG A 128 -10.50 6.28 -3.58
C ARG A 128 -10.04 6.39 -5.03
N TYR A 129 -10.98 6.46 -5.94
CA TYR A 129 -10.70 6.59 -7.37
C TYR A 129 -11.86 7.24 -8.12
N ALA A 130 -11.56 7.80 -9.29
CA ALA A 130 -12.56 8.28 -10.23
C ALA A 130 -12.07 8.13 -11.68
N SER A 131 -13.02 7.94 -12.57
CA SER A 131 -12.82 7.92 -14.03
C SER A 131 -13.39 9.18 -14.65
N CYS A 132 -12.72 9.67 -15.70
CA CYS A 132 -13.17 10.75 -16.55
C CYS A 132 -13.57 12.01 -15.77
N VAL A 133 -12.70 12.48 -14.88
CA VAL A 133 -12.87 13.77 -14.20
C VAL A 133 -12.36 14.90 -15.08
N GLY A 134 -13.10 16.02 -15.14
CA GLY A 134 -12.76 17.16 -16.01
C GLY A 134 -11.66 18.06 -15.46
N GLU A 135 -11.29 17.91 -14.20
CA GLU A 135 -10.32 18.76 -13.53
C GLU A 135 -9.10 17.97 -13.06
N GLU A 136 -7.93 18.57 -13.19
CA GLU A 136 -6.72 18.08 -12.55
C GLU A 136 -6.77 18.34 -11.03
N PRO A 137 -6.04 17.55 -10.23
CA PRO A 137 -5.83 17.86 -8.83
C PRO A 137 -5.26 19.28 -8.67
N ARG A 138 -5.72 19.99 -7.64
CA ARG A 138 -5.24 21.34 -7.32
C ARG A 138 -4.42 21.33 -6.05
N GLY A 139 -3.41 22.17 -5.99
CA GLY A 139 -2.49 22.20 -4.86
C GLY A 139 -1.64 20.92 -4.77
N GLY A 140 -0.96 20.74 -3.65
CA GLY A 140 -0.04 19.62 -3.49
C GLY A 140 1.22 19.73 -4.36
N VAL A 141 1.94 18.61 -4.48
CA VAL A 141 3.18 18.55 -5.27
C VAL A 141 3.17 17.29 -6.14
N ASN A 142 3.57 17.42 -7.41
CA ASN A 142 3.78 16.30 -8.33
C ASN A 142 5.29 16.04 -8.50
N PRO A 143 5.95 15.24 -7.66
CA PRO A 143 7.39 14.99 -7.74
C PRO A 143 7.77 13.90 -8.75
N PHE A 144 6.84 13.05 -9.19
CA PHE A 144 7.15 11.90 -10.02
C PHE A 144 6.16 11.71 -11.17
N LEU A 145 6.71 11.22 -12.28
CA LEU A 145 5.97 10.82 -13.48
C LEU A 145 6.42 9.42 -13.91
N ARG A 146 5.51 8.64 -14.43
CA ARG A 146 5.75 7.32 -15.02
C ARG A 146 5.05 7.21 -16.36
N ILE A 147 5.68 6.58 -17.34
CA ILE A 147 5.05 6.27 -18.64
C ILE A 147 4.60 4.81 -18.59
N ALA A 148 3.31 4.59 -18.80
CA ALA A 148 2.72 3.26 -18.90
C ALA A 148 2.66 2.84 -20.38
N GLU A 149 3.59 1.98 -20.77
CA GLU A 149 3.66 1.41 -22.12
C GLU A 149 2.41 0.54 -22.41
N PRO A 150 2.05 0.37 -23.70
CA PRO A 150 0.94 -0.46 -24.12
C PRO A 150 0.99 -1.88 -23.54
N TYR A 151 -0.14 -2.35 -22.96
CA TYR A 151 -0.28 -3.69 -22.40
C TYR A 151 0.81 -4.09 -21.38
N ARG A 152 1.35 -3.09 -20.67
CA ARG A 152 2.37 -3.29 -19.62
C ARG A 152 1.84 -2.87 -18.26
N THR A 153 2.47 -3.43 -17.25
CA THR A 153 2.29 -3.01 -15.85
C THR A 153 3.59 -2.38 -15.35
N ILE A 154 3.49 -1.15 -14.88
CA ILE A 154 4.54 -0.51 -14.10
C ILE A 154 4.46 -1.05 -12.68
N VAL A 155 5.60 -1.43 -12.12
CA VAL A 155 5.76 -1.72 -10.70
C VAL A 155 6.72 -0.69 -10.12
N ALA A 156 6.30 0.00 -9.07
CA ALA A 156 7.10 1.03 -8.42
C ALA A 156 7.19 0.75 -6.92
N GLU A 157 8.29 0.14 -6.52
CA GLU A 157 8.61 -0.13 -5.13
C GLU A 157 9.00 1.15 -4.42
N GLN A 158 8.35 1.43 -3.32
CA GLN A 158 8.58 2.58 -2.47
C GLN A 158 9.20 2.19 -1.12
N ASN A 159 8.95 0.95 -0.67
CA ASN A 159 9.54 0.37 0.53
C ASN A 159 9.42 1.31 1.75
N GLY A 160 8.24 1.90 1.94
CA GLY A 160 7.94 2.80 3.06
C GLY A 160 8.57 4.21 3.01
N ARG A 161 9.30 4.55 1.95
CA ARG A 161 9.97 5.87 1.86
C ARG A 161 9.01 7.06 1.78
N GLN A 162 7.81 6.86 1.24
CA GLN A 162 6.75 7.88 1.25
C GLN A 162 5.84 7.62 2.44
N ILE A 163 5.79 8.60 3.32
CA ILE A 163 5.00 8.57 4.55
C ILE A 163 3.91 9.62 4.44
N ILE A 164 2.66 9.21 4.60
CA ILE A 164 1.48 10.08 4.48
C ILE A 164 0.85 10.24 5.86
N PRO A 165 0.93 11.43 6.45
CA PRO A 165 0.37 11.69 7.77
C PRO A 165 -1.16 11.75 7.75
N PRO A 166 -1.83 11.76 8.91
CA PRO A 166 -3.26 12.05 9.00
C PRO A 166 -3.64 13.34 8.27
N GLY A 167 -4.70 13.29 7.47
CA GLY A 167 -5.14 14.38 6.60
C GLY A 167 -4.43 14.46 5.25
N GLY A 168 -3.35 13.68 5.04
CA GLY A 168 -2.60 13.64 3.79
C GLY A 168 -3.17 12.66 2.76
N ASN A 169 -2.62 12.71 1.55
CA ASN A 169 -2.95 11.76 0.49
C ASN A 169 -1.79 11.48 -0.45
N TYR A 170 -1.86 10.33 -1.10
CA TYR A 170 -0.96 9.86 -2.16
C TYR A 170 -1.80 9.48 -3.36
N VAL A 171 -1.73 10.26 -4.44
CA VAL A 171 -2.65 10.16 -5.59
C VAL A 171 -1.88 9.94 -6.88
N ILE A 172 -2.35 9.03 -7.72
CA ILE A 172 -1.86 8.80 -9.07
C ILE A 172 -2.92 9.27 -10.05
N VAL A 173 -2.55 10.25 -10.88
CA VAL A 173 -3.40 10.82 -11.94
C VAL A 173 -2.94 10.29 -13.28
N LEU A 174 -3.88 9.75 -14.06
CA LEU A 174 -3.63 9.18 -15.38
C LEU A 174 -4.03 10.18 -16.46
N LYS A 175 -3.13 10.41 -17.42
CA LYS A 175 -3.30 11.35 -18.55
C LYS A 175 -2.84 10.73 -19.85
N PRO A 176 -3.51 11.00 -20.99
CA PRO A 176 -3.00 10.65 -22.32
C PRO A 176 -1.66 11.33 -22.61
N ILE A 177 -0.87 10.72 -23.48
CA ILE A 177 0.30 11.35 -24.10
C ILE A 177 -0.10 11.86 -25.49
N GLY A 178 -0.07 13.17 -25.68
CA GLY A 178 -0.41 13.79 -26.96
C GLY A 178 -1.88 13.63 -27.36
N PRO A 179 -2.24 13.92 -28.60
CA PRO A 179 -3.61 13.89 -29.11
C PRO A 179 -4.11 12.44 -29.27
N CYS A 180 -4.66 11.87 -28.23
CA CYS A 180 -5.27 10.54 -28.25
C CYS A 180 -6.79 10.66 -28.27
N HIS A 181 -7.43 10.37 -29.41
CA HIS A 181 -8.90 10.39 -29.55
C HIS A 181 -9.58 9.09 -29.06
N ARG A 182 -8.80 8.14 -28.52
CA ARG A 182 -9.29 6.88 -28.00
C ARG A 182 -9.47 6.95 -26.49
N ARG A 183 -10.45 6.21 -26.00
CA ARG A 183 -10.62 5.99 -24.57
C ARG A 183 -9.55 5.02 -24.08
N LEU A 184 -8.80 5.44 -23.08
CA LEU A 184 -7.78 4.64 -22.44
C LEU A 184 -8.37 3.94 -21.21
N THR A 185 -7.81 2.77 -20.88
CA THR A 185 -8.25 1.97 -19.75
C THR A 185 -7.04 1.50 -18.94
N ALA A 186 -7.11 1.69 -17.64
CA ALA A 186 -6.05 1.32 -16.72
C ALA A 186 -6.58 0.78 -15.40
N LYS A 187 -5.68 0.22 -14.59
CA LYS A 187 -5.90 -0.12 -13.19
C LYS A 187 -4.74 0.34 -12.35
N ILE A 188 -5.01 0.75 -11.10
CA ILE A 188 -4.01 1.09 -10.13
C ILE A 188 -4.18 0.16 -8.92
N VAL A 189 -3.06 -0.39 -8.44
CA VAL A 189 -2.99 -1.17 -7.22
C VAL A 189 -2.03 -0.48 -6.27
N PHE A 190 -2.35 -0.47 -4.99
CA PHE A 190 -1.49 0.01 -3.92
C PHE A 190 -1.26 -1.09 -2.89
N SER A 191 -0.05 -1.15 -2.34
CA SER A 191 0.27 -1.80 -1.09
C SER A 191 0.83 -0.76 -0.13
N TRP A 192 0.41 -0.81 1.13
CA TRP A 192 0.83 0.12 2.17
C TRP A 192 0.69 -0.53 3.54
N TRP A 193 1.45 -0.04 4.51
CA TRP A 193 1.19 -0.39 5.90
C TRP A 193 0.87 0.84 6.74
N GLU A 194 0.31 0.60 7.91
CA GLU A 194 -0.18 1.63 8.81
C GLU A 194 0.49 1.50 10.18
N GLU A 195 1.10 2.59 10.65
CA GLU A 195 1.66 2.66 11.99
C GLU A 195 1.05 3.82 12.77
N LYS A 196 0.94 3.66 14.09
CA LYS A 196 0.47 4.74 14.95
C LYS A 196 1.35 5.97 14.75
N ASP A 197 0.71 7.13 14.69
CA ASP A 197 1.40 8.41 14.69
C ASP A 197 1.99 8.63 16.09
N ASN A 198 3.30 8.36 16.22
CA ASN A 198 4.04 8.56 17.47
C ASN A 198 4.67 9.97 17.54
N LEU A 199 4.27 10.90 16.68
CA LEU A 199 4.81 12.26 16.56
C LEU A 199 4.07 13.28 17.45
N ILE A 200 3.45 12.83 18.55
CA ILE A 200 2.88 13.71 19.59
C ILE A 200 3.51 13.39 20.94
#